data_232b57aaef85e4d025c4bccb778889c3
#
_entry.id   232b57aaef85e4d025c4bccb778889c3
#
_cell.length_a   1.000
_cell.length_b   1.000
_cell.length_c   1.000
_cell.angle_alpha   90.00
_cell.angle_beta   90.00
_cell.angle_gamma   90.00
#
_symmetry.space_group_name_H-M   'P 1'
#
loop_
_entity.id
_entity.type
_entity.pdbx_description
1 polymer ?
#
loop_
_entity_poly.entity_id
_entity_poly.type
_entity_poly.pdbx_seq_one_letter_code
_entity_poly.pdbx_strand_id
1 'polypeptide(L)'
;FYFSSTKRNGGDRDIYYMDPKNPSAAKMVLQVKGGGWGILDLSKDNSQLLIGEYISANESHIWSLDVASGKLSEVTDRASKGVIQGDAKFGNLTNEIWFLTDKDNEFERLAILDVKTKKVNYLTSKINWNVENFSFSEDKKQLVFITNEAGRNKMYLMNTKDQSYSEVKNIP
;
A
#
# COMPACT_ATOMS: atom_id res chain seq x y z
N PHE A 1 -9.78 15.91 -0.31
CA PHE A 1 -9.20 14.63 0.09
C PHE A 1 -10.11 13.46 -0.29
N TYR A 2 -9.53 12.24 -0.29
CA TYR A 2 -10.26 11.00 -0.54
C TYR A 2 -10.54 10.28 0.75
N PHE A 3 -11.67 9.58 0.83
CA PHE A 3 -12.07 8.76 1.99
C PHE A 3 -12.94 7.60 1.57
N SER A 4 -13.00 6.57 2.39
CA SER A 4 -13.91 5.43 2.19
C SER A 4 -15.14 5.59 3.10
N SER A 5 -16.31 5.18 2.60
CA SER A 5 -17.57 5.27 3.35
C SER A 5 -18.57 4.23 2.94
N THR A 6 -19.35 3.74 3.90
CA THR A 6 -20.48 2.82 3.68
C THR A 6 -21.81 3.55 3.50
N LYS A 7 -21.81 4.89 3.31
CA LYS A 7 -23.03 5.72 3.33
C LYS A 7 -24.08 5.32 2.28
N ARG A 8 -23.66 4.62 1.19
CA ARG A 8 -24.58 4.20 0.12
C ARG A 8 -25.59 3.16 0.59
N ASN A 9 -25.14 2.15 1.33
CA ASN A 9 -26.00 1.02 1.72
C ASN A 9 -25.65 0.38 3.08
N GLY A 10 -24.77 1.00 3.85
CA GLY A 10 -24.37 0.50 5.18
C GLY A 10 -23.35 -0.66 5.17
N GLY A 11 -23.03 -1.25 4.02
CA GLY A 11 -22.15 -2.43 3.93
C GLY A 11 -20.96 -2.25 3.00
N ASP A 12 -21.20 -1.77 1.79
CA ASP A 12 -20.15 -1.57 0.78
C ASP A 12 -19.36 -0.31 1.06
N ARG A 13 -18.02 -0.42 1.08
CA ARG A 13 -17.13 0.69 1.41
C ARG A 13 -16.62 1.36 0.14
N ASP A 14 -17.45 2.23 -0.42
CA ASP A 14 -17.12 3.01 -1.62
C ASP A 14 -16.10 4.10 -1.34
N ILE A 15 -15.38 4.54 -2.38
CA ILE A 15 -14.40 5.62 -2.29
C ILE A 15 -15.03 6.94 -2.75
N TYR A 16 -14.81 7.98 -1.98
CA TYR A 16 -15.32 9.34 -2.21
C TYR A 16 -14.21 10.36 -2.27
N TYR A 17 -14.42 11.39 -3.04
CA TYR A 17 -13.65 12.63 -3.00
C TYR A 17 -14.47 13.73 -2.31
N MET A 18 -13.82 14.55 -1.51
CA MET A 18 -14.42 15.72 -0.89
C MET A 18 -13.45 16.91 -0.95
N ASP A 19 -13.97 18.06 -1.37
CA ASP A 19 -13.30 19.34 -1.17
C ASP A 19 -13.50 19.79 0.28
N PRO A 20 -12.44 20.02 1.07
CA PRO A 20 -12.58 20.51 2.46
C PRO A 20 -13.33 21.83 2.58
N LYS A 21 -13.30 22.66 1.52
CA LYS A 21 -14.06 23.93 1.48
C LYS A 21 -15.55 23.74 1.24
N ASN A 22 -15.96 22.57 0.71
CA ASN A 22 -17.35 22.23 0.44
C ASN A 22 -17.63 20.75 0.78
N PRO A 23 -17.64 20.38 2.09
CA PRO A 23 -17.76 18.98 2.51
C PRO A 23 -19.10 18.34 2.17
N SER A 24 -20.16 19.14 2.01
CA SER A 24 -21.48 18.63 1.61
C SER A 24 -21.55 18.13 0.17
N ALA A 25 -20.62 18.53 -0.70
CA ALA A 25 -20.55 18.13 -2.10
C ALA A 25 -19.62 16.94 -2.35
N ALA A 26 -19.45 16.04 -1.37
CA ALA A 26 -18.66 14.82 -1.55
C ALA A 26 -19.22 13.95 -2.68
N LYS A 27 -18.34 13.56 -3.60
CA LYS A 27 -18.67 12.75 -4.78
C LYS A 27 -18.07 11.36 -4.66
N MET A 28 -18.86 10.34 -5.03
CA MET A 28 -18.35 8.98 -5.18
C MET A 28 -17.47 8.89 -6.43
N VAL A 29 -16.24 8.39 -6.26
CA VAL A 29 -15.28 8.21 -7.35
C VAL A 29 -15.07 6.75 -7.71
N LEU A 30 -15.40 5.82 -6.79
CA LEU A 30 -15.39 4.39 -7.05
C LEU A 30 -16.50 3.72 -6.25
N GLN A 31 -17.34 2.98 -6.93
CA GLN A 31 -18.32 2.08 -6.33
C GLN A 31 -17.72 0.67 -6.27
N VAL A 32 -17.79 0.04 -5.11
CA VAL A 32 -17.30 -1.33 -4.89
C VAL A 32 -18.36 -2.22 -4.27
N LYS A 33 -18.05 -3.51 -4.14
CA LYS A 33 -18.87 -4.48 -3.40
C LYS A 33 -18.09 -5.00 -2.20
N GLY A 34 -18.71 -4.95 -1.03
CA GLY A 34 -18.11 -5.40 0.23
C GLY A 34 -17.39 -4.29 1.01
N GLY A 35 -17.06 -4.60 2.26
CA GLY A 35 -16.49 -3.65 3.23
C GLY A 35 -14.95 -3.63 3.29
N GLY A 36 -14.28 -4.51 2.53
CA GLY A 36 -12.82 -4.69 2.60
C GLY A 36 -11.98 -3.68 1.80
N TRP A 37 -12.59 -2.63 1.26
CA TRP A 37 -11.92 -1.66 0.40
C TRP A 37 -11.42 -0.44 1.18
N GLY A 38 -10.20 0.01 0.88
CA GLY A 38 -9.59 1.17 1.52
C GLY A 38 -8.56 1.85 0.65
N ILE A 39 -8.28 3.13 0.95
CA ILE A 39 -7.26 3.91 0.27
C ILE A 39 -5.92 3.63 0.94
N LEU A 40 -4.90 3.34 0.15
CA LEU A 40 -3.53 3.10 0.60
C LEU A 40 -2.64 4.34 0.39
N ASP A 41 -2.68 4.93 -0.80
CA ASP A 41 -1.87 6.11 -1.13
C ASP A 41 -2.46 6.92 -2.28
N LEU A 42 -2.00 8.17 -2.42
CA LEU A 42 -2.34 9.08 -3.50
C LEU A 42 -1.05 9.49 -4.23
N SER A 43 -1.04 9.41 -5.56
CA SER A 43 0.10 9.85 -6.35
C SER A 43 0.38 11.34 -6.16
N LYS A 44 1.65 11.74 -6.29
CA LYS A 44 2.09 13.13 -6.07
C LYS A 44 1.38 14.15 -6.95
N ASP A 45 1.00 13.75 -8.16
CA ASP A 45 0.24 14.57 -9.12
C ASP A 45 -1.27 14.49 -8.93
N ASN A 46 -1.75 13.75 -7.93
CA ASN A 46 -3.15 13.48 -7.62
C ASN A 46 -3.94 12.77 -8.75
N SER A 47 -3.26 12.14 -9.70
CA SER A 47 -3.91 11.48 -10.83
C SER A 47 -4.34 10.04 -10.54
N GLN A 48 -3.71 9.38 -9.55
CA GLN A 48 -3.97 7.99 -9.22
C GLN A 48 -4.07 7.75 -7.72
N LEU A 49 -4.97 6.83 -7.34
CA LEU A 49 -5.06 6.28 -5.99
C LEU A 49 -4.61 4.82 -5.99
N LEU A 50 -3.84 4.41 -4.98
CA LEU A 50 -3.72 3.01 -4.62
C LEU A 50 -4.85 2.63 -3.69
N ILE A 51 -5.52 1.54 -4.04
CA ILE A 51 -6.68 1.01 -3.32
C ILE A 51 -6.35 -0.42 -2.88
N GLY A 52 -6.58 -0.71 -1.61
CA GLY A 52 -6.50 -2.06 -1.05
C GLY A 52 -7.85 -2.76 -1.07
N GLU A 53 -7.86 -4.03 -1.44
CA GLU A 53 -8.99 -4.95 -1.31
C GLU A 53 -8.62 -6.03 -0.30
N TYR A 54 -9.16 -5.95 0.92
CA TYR A 54 -9.00 -6.98 1.95
C TYR A 54 -10.05 -8.08 1.74
N ILE A 55 -9.63 -9.31 1.58
CA ILE A 55 -10.49 -10.48 1.46
C ILE A 55 -10.56 -11.25 2.78
N SER A 56 -9.40 -11.52 3.38
CA SER A 56 -9.27 -12.26 4.64
C SER A 56 -7.95 -11.93 5.34
N ALA A 57 -7.71 -12.49 6.51
CA ALA A 57 -6.48 -12.29 7.27
C ALA A 57 -5.20 -12.66 6.51
N ASN A 58 -5.31 -13.52 5.49
CA ASN A 58 -4.20 -14.01 4.68
C ASN A 58 -4.41 -13.81 3.18
N GLU A 59 -5.31 -12.91 2.78
CA GLU A 59 -5.50 -12.55 1.37
C GLU A 59 -5.92 -11.10 1.23
N SER A 60 -5.13 -10.33 0.49
CA SER A 60 -5.44 -8.95 0.09
C SER A 60 -4.79 -8.61 -1.24
N HIS A 61 -5.33 -7.61 -1.94
CA HIS A 61 -4.89 -7.20 -3.27
C HIS A 61 -4.76 -5.69 -3.38
N ILE A 62 -3.91 -5.24 -4.30
CA ILE A 62 -3.68 -3.82 -4.58
C ILE A 62 -4.21 -3.48 -5.97
N TRP A 63 -4.95 -2.38 -6.04
CA TRP A 63 -5.52 -1.81 -7.24
C TRP A 63 -5.04 -0.39 -7.44
N SER A 64 -5.03 0.09 -8.68
CA SER A 64 -4.85 1.49 -9.02
C SER A 64 -6.12 2.05 -9.64
N LEU A 65 -6.57 3.20 -9.12
CA LEU A 65 -7.70 3.95 -9.65
C LEU A 65 -7.17 5.21 -10.35
N ASP A 66 -7.41 5.33 -11.64
CA ASP A 66 -7.24 6.59 -12.36
C ASP A 66 -8.38 7.54 -11.99
N VAL A 67 -8.02 8.65 -11.37
CA VAL A 67 -8.99 9.60 -10.78
C VAL A 67 -9.85 10.29 -11.83
N ALA A 68 -9.29 10.58 -13.00
CA ALA A 68 -10.00 11.31 -14.05
C ALA A 68 -11.03 10.45 -14.77
N SER A 69 -10.69 9.20 -15.08
CA SER A 69 -11.55 8.27 -15.82
C SER A 69 -12.39 7.37 -14.92
N GLY A 70 -12.04 7.23 -13.63
CA GLY A 70 -12.63 6.26 -12.72
C GLY A 70 -12.25 4.81 -13.03
N LYS A 71 -11.25 4.59 -13.89
CA LYS A 71 -10.82 3.24 -14.28
C LYS A 71 -10.02 2.59 -13.16
N LEU A 72 -10.53 1.46 -12.65
CA LEU A 72 -9.84 0.59 -11.71
C LEU A 72 -9.02 -0.46 -12.48
N SER A 73 -7.77 -0.65 -12.09
CA SER A 73 -6.84 -1.61 -12.73
C SER A 73 -6.08 -2.40 -11.67
N GLU A 74 -5.83 -3.68 -11.93
CA GLU A 74 -5.04 -4.52 -11.04
C GLU A 74 -3.58 -4.07 -11.01
N VAL A 75 -3.05 -3.86 -9.81
CA VAL A 75 -1.62 -3.66 -9.56
C VAL A 75 -0.99 -5.01 -9.29
N THR A 76 -1.53 -5.76 -8.35
CA THR A 76 -1.13 -7.13 -8.02
C THR A 76 -2.11 -8.12 -8.61
N ASP A 77 -1.63 -9.34 -8.90
CA ASP A 77 -2.44 -10.37 -9.53
C ASP A 77 -3.52 -10.89 -8.56
N ARG A 78 -4.78 -10.61 -8.86
CA ARG A 78 -5.94 -11.05 -8.07
C ARG A 78 -6.18 -12.57 -8.14
N ALA A 79 -5.56 -13.28 -9.07
CA ALA A 79 -5.62 -14.75 -9.11
C ALA A 79 -4.72 -15.39 -8.05
N SER A 80 -3.78 -14.65 -7.47
CA SER A 80 -2.93 -15.12 -6.36
C SER A 80 -3.75 -15.22 -5.08
N LYS A 81 -4.18 -16.43 -4.73
CA LYS A 81 -4.97 -16.72 -3.53
C LYS A 81 -4.09 -16.99 -2.32
N GLY A 82 -4.59 -16.62 -1.13
CA GLY A 82 -3.88 -16.84 0.12
C GLY A 82 -2.55 -16.06 0.20
N VAL A 83 -2.49 -14.87 -0.41
CA VAL A 83 -1.32 -13.98 -0.41
C VAL A 83 -1.72 -12.62 0.15
N ILE A 84 -0.97 -12.15 1.12
CA ILE A 84 -1.09 -10.79 1.63
C ILE A 84 -0.34 -9.85 0.67
N GLN A 85 -1.01 -8.78 0.27
CA GLN A 85 -0.47 -7.73 -0.58
C GLN A 85 -1.07 -6.40 -0.10
N GLY A 86 -0.31 -5.65 0.66
CA GLY A 86 -0.86 -4.47 1.36
C GLY A 86 0.17 -3.38 1.63
N ASP A 87 -0.24 -2.40 2.43
CA ASP A 87 0.53 -1.21 2.82
C ASP A 87 1.28 -0.56 1.64
N ALA A 88 0.59 -0.38 0.51
CA ALA A 88 1.23 0.04 -0.72
C ALA A 88 1.37 1.56 -0.81
N LYS A 89 2.52 2.00 -1.33
CA LYS A 89 2.83 3.42 -1.56
C LYS A 89 3.49 3.61 -2.92
N PHE A 90 3.20 4.74 -3.56
CA PHE A 90 3.94 5.16 -4.76
C PHE A 90 5.39 5.46 -4.42
N GLY A 91 6.32 4.92 -5.21
CA GLY A 91 7.75 5.21 -5.11
C GLY A 91 8.14 6.59 -5.65
N ASN A 92 9.44 6.77 -5.89
CA ASN A 92 9.96 7.97 -6.55
C ASN A 92 9.74 7.95 -8.07
N LEU A 93 9.79 6.76 -8.67
CA LEU A 93 9.52 6.58 -10.09
C LEU A 93 8.03 6.33 -10.30
N THR A 94 7.48 6.87 -11.38
CA THR A 94 6.04 6.81 -11.70
C THR A 94 5.50 5.39 -11.92
N ASN A 95 6.38 4.42 -12.13
CA ASN A 95 6.03 3.02 -12.34
C ASN A 95 6.38 2.11 -11.14
N GLU A 96 6.84 2.67 -10.04
CA GLU A 96 7.19 1.91 -8.84
C GLU A 96 6.10 1.98 -7.78
N ILE A 97 5.69 0.82 -7.30
CA ILE A 97 4.85 0.68 -6.11
C ILE A 97 5.64 -0.15 -5.08
N TRP A 98 5.82 0.44 -3.89
CA TRP A 98 6.40 -0.23 -2.73
C TRP A 98 5.25 -0.81 -1.91
N PHE A 99 5.39 -2.05 -1.46
CA PHE A 99 4.31 -2.74 -0.75
C PHE A 99 4.83 -3.88 0.12
N LEU A 100 4.00 -4.38 1.01
CA LEU A 100 4.27 -5.56 1.82
C LEU A 100 3.61 -6.78 1.20
N THR A 101 4.32 -7.93 1.22
CA THR A 101 3.77 -9.19 0.73
C THR A 101 4.49 -10.40 1.31
N ASP A 102 3.74 -11.47 1.57
CA ASP A 102 4.21 -12.80 1.93
C ASP A 102 4.33 -13.74 0.71
N LYS A 103 4.11 -13.21 -0.51
CA LYS A 103 4.19 -14.03 -1.72
C LYS A 103 5.49 -14.82 -1.78
N ASP A 104 5.38 -16.14 -1.96
CA ASP A 104 6.50 -17.10 -2.03
C ASP A 104 7.39 -17.12 -0.76
N ASN A 105 6.84 -16.75 0.41
CA ASN A 105 7.55 -16.74 1.68
C ASN A 105 6.59 -16.93 2.87
N GLU A 106 7.14 -17.32 4.02
CA GLU A 106 6.42 -17.38 5.30
C GLU A 106 6.17 -15.99 5.89
N PHE A 107 7.09 -15.04 5.65
CA PHE A 107 7.07 -13.70 6.24
C PHE A 107 6.70 -12.63 5.22
N GLU A 108 5.95 -11.64 5.66
CA GLU A 108 5.70 -10.43 4.88
C GLU A 108 7.00 -9.64 4.70
N ARG A 109 7.32 -9.34 3.44
CA ARG A 109 8.53 -8.61 3.04
C ARG A 109 8.18 -7.30 2.39
N LEU A 110 9.01 -6.30 2.60
CA LEU A 110 8.99 -5.10 1.80
C LEU A 110 9.49 -5.41 0.38
N ALA A 111 8.72 -5.01 -0.60
CA ALA A 111 9.00 -5.25 -2.01
C ALA A 111 8.70 -4.03 -2.87
N ILE A 112 9.31 -3.98 -4.06
CA ILE A 112 9.01 -3.01 -5.12
C ILE A 112 8.42 -3.77 -6.30
N LEU A 113 7.27 -3.31 -6.78
CA LEU A 113 6.68 -3.75 -8.05
C LEU A 113 6.92 -2.69 -9.11
N ASP A 114 7.51 -3.07 -10.24
CA ASP A 114 7.45 -2.30 -11.47
C ASP A 114 6.11 -2.58 -12.17
N VAL A 115 5.24 -1.56 -12.25
CA VAL A 115 3.86 -1.74 -12.76
C VAL A 115 3.83 -2.09 -14.25
N LYS A 116 4.84 -1.67 -15.01
CA LYS A 116 4.93 -1.90 -16.47
C LYS A 116 5.38 -3.32 -16.79
N THR A 117 6.44 -3.77 -16.12
CA THR A 117 7.05 -5.08 -16.37
C THR A 117 6.46 -6.19 -15.50
N LYS A 118 5.69 -5.81 -14.47
CA LYS A 118 5.17 -6.72 -13.41
C LYS A 118 6.26 -7.46 -12.63
N LYS A 119 7.50 -6.98 -12.71
CA LYS A 119 8.61 -7.55 -11.95
C LYS A 119 8.58 -7.07 -10.51
N VAL A 120 8.71 -8.01 -9.58
CA VAL A 120 8.82 -7.75 -8.14
C VAL A 120 10.26 -7.92 -7.70
N ASN A 121 10.75 -6.97 -6.90
CA ASN A 121 12.04 -7.03 -6.22
C ASN A 121 11.81 -7.02 -4.71
N TYR A 122 12.19 -8.09 -4.01
CA TYR A 122 12.03 -8.22 -2.56
C TYR A 122 13.25 -7.66 -1.85
N LEU A 123 13.04 -6.66 -0.97
CA LEU A 123 14.11 -5.88 -0.34
C LEU A 123 14.59 -6.48 0.99
N THR A 124 13.68 -7.08 1.76
CA THR A 124 13.95 -7.55 3.13
C THR A 124 14.03 -9.07 3.25
N SER A 125 14.41 -9.77 2.18
CA SER A 125 14.48 -11.25 2.13
C SER A 125 15.46 -11.89 3.12
N LYS A 126 16.35 -11.11 3.74
CA LYS A 126 17.30 -11.56 4.78
C LYS A 126 16.71 -11.49 6.19
N ILE A 127 15.54 -10.89 6.35
CA ILE A 127 14.84 -10.78 7.64
C ILE A 127 13.80 -11.89 7.71
N ASN A 128 13.93 -12.80 8.69
CA ASN A 128 12.99 -13.92 8.90
C ASN A 128 11.89 -13.52 9.90
N TRP A 129 11.29 -12.36 9.68
CA TRP A 129 10.19 -11.79 10.45
C TRP A 129 9.33 -10.90 9.55
N ASN A 130 8.06 -10.75 9.91
CA ASN A 130 7.17 -9.86 9.17
C ASN A 130 7.64 -8.41 9.25
N VAL A 131 7.68 -7.74 8.10
CA VAL A 131 7.67 -6.29 8.06
C VAL A 131 6.22 -5.86 8.28
N GLU A 132 5.94 -5.15 9.39
CA GLU A 132 4.57 -4.80 9.77
C GLU A 132 4.06 -3.51 9.12
N ASN A 133 4.98 -2.58 8.88
CA ASN A 133 4.66 -1.32 8.19
C ASN A 133 5.93 -0.63 7.69
N PHE A 134 5.75 0.37 6.82
CA PHE A 134 6.84 1.23 6.36
C PHE A 134 6.35 2.64 6.05
N SER A 135 7.25 3.61 6.10
CA SER A 135 6.97 5.00 5.77
C SER A 135 8.17 5.66 5.11
N PHE A 136 7.90 6.45 4.07
CA PHE A 136 8.91 7.28 3.42
C PHE A 136 9.14 8.59 4.18
N SER A 137 10.37 9.13 4.05
CA SER A 137 10.61 10.56 4.25
C SER A 137 9.84 11.37 3.19
N GLU A 138 9.61 12.66 3.45
CA GLU A 138 8.88 13.55 2.54
C GLU A 138 9.50 13.59 1.13
N ASP A 139 10.84 13.62 1.06
CA ASP A 139 11.59 13.60 -0.20
C ASP A 139 11.76 12.18 -0.79
N LYS A 140 11.21 11.18 -0.14
CA LYS A 140 11.29 9.74 -0.48
C LYS A 140 12.72 9.20 -0.66
N LYS A 141 13.76 9.88 -0.15
CA LYS A 141 15.14 9.37 -0.20
C LYS A 141 15.44 8.35 0.89
N GLN A 142 14.67 8.38 1.94
CA GLN A 142 14.75 7.44 3.04
C GLN A 142 13.41 6.76 3.28
N LEU A 143 13.47 5.58 3.85
CA LEU A 143 12.30 4.82 4.28
C LEU A 143 12.62 4.18 5.62
N VAL A 144 11.67 4.27 6.54
CA VAL A 144 11.68 3.51 7.79
C VAL A 144 10.75 2.32 7.63
N PHE A 145 11.17 1.15 8.10
CA PHE A 145 10.27 0.01 8.26
C PHE A 145 10.44 -0.64 9.64
N ILE A 146 9.40 -1.31 10.10
CA ILE A 146 9.34 -1.95 11.41
C ILE A 146 9.08 -3.45 11.21
N THR A 147 9.82 -4.26 11.99
CA THR A 147 9.57 -5.69 12.11
C THR A 147 9.18 -6.03 13.55
N ASN A 148 8.39 -7.09 13.75
CA ASN A 148 8.18 -7.67 15.07
C ASN A 148 9.03 -8.94 15.19
N GLU A 149 10.10 -8.87 15.98
CA GLU A 149 11.02 -9.97 16.16
C GLU A 149 10.86 -10.59 17.55
N ALA A 150 10.17 -11.72 17.62
CA ALA A 150 9.86 -12.41 18.87
C ALA A 150 9.18 -11.50 19.92
N GLY A 151 8.22 -10.69 19.51
CA GLY A 151 7.48 -9.77 20.38
C GLY A 151 8.19 -8.44 20.67
N ARG A 152 9.30 -8.15 19.98
CA ARG A 152 10.02 -6.87 20.08
C ARG A 152 10.03 -6.18 18.72
N ASN A 153 9.56 -4.95 18.71
CA ASN A 153 9.62 -4.14 17.51
C ASN A 153 11.05 -3.64 17.29
N LYS A 154 11.56 -3.86 16.08
CA LYS A 154 12.80 -3.27 15.59
C LYS A 154 12.51 -2.31 14.44
N MET A 155 13.20 -1.20 14.47
CA MET A 155 13.13 -0.17 13.44
C MET A 155 14.36 -0.23 12.55
N TYR A 156 14.16 -0.15 11.26
CA TYR A 156 15.22 -0.10 10.26
C TYR A 156 15.09 1.16 9.41
N LEU A 157 16.22 1.78 9.12
CA LEU A 157 16.31 2.90 8.19
C LEU A 157 16.93 2.41 6.87
N MET A 158 16.25 2.67 5.76
CA MET A 158 16.68 2.28 4.42
C MET A 158 16.94 3.51 3.55
N ASN A 159 18.01 3.48 2.77
CA ASN A 159 18.24 4.39 1.66
C ASN A 159 17.48 3.87 0.43
N THR A 160 16.57 4.65 -0.12
CA THR A 160 15.70 4.18 -1.22
C THR A 160 16.43 4.04 -2.56
N LYS A 161 17.57 4.73 -2.75
CA LYS A 161 18.33 4.71 -3.99
C LYS A 161 19.10 3.41 -4.19
N ASP A 162 19.81 2.96 -3.15
CA ASP A 162 20.64 1.75 -3.19
C ASP A 162 20.04 0.58 -2.42
N GLN A 163 18.89 0.81 -1.74
CA GLN A 163 18.11 -0.18 -0.98
C GLN A 163 18.89 -0.77 0.21
N SER A 164 20.01 -0.17 0.60
CA SER A 164 20.74 -0.55 1.82
C SER A 164 19.95 -0.14 3.06
N TYR A 165 19.96 -0.97 4.10
CA TYR A 165 19.29 -0.66 5.35
C TYR A 165 20.09 -1.13 6.57
N SER A 166 19.85 -0.49 7.70
CA SER A 166 20.42 -0.86 8.99
C SER A 166 19.41 -0.66 10.12
N GLU A 167 19.55 -1.48 11.17
CA GLU A 167 18.76 -1.33 12.39
C GLU A 167 19.08 0.00 13.09
N VAL A 168 18.05 0.74 13.48
CA VAL A 168 18.16 1.94 14.31
C VAL A 168 18.29 1.49 15.76
N LYS A 169 19.46 1.72 16.35
CA LYS A 169 19.77 1.33 17.74
C LYS A 169 19.45 2.46 18.72
N ASN A 170 19.26 2.08 19.99
CA ASN A 170 19.02 3.02 21.10
C ASN A 170 17.77 3.88 20.94
N ILE A 171 16.69 3.31 20.42
CA ILE A 171 15.37 3.91 20.48
C ILE A 171 14.91 3.81 21.94
N PRO A 172 14.45 4.92 22.57
CA PRO A 172 14.00 4.92 23.96
C PRO A 172 12.78 4.03 24.19
#